data_4ae678675cab69dedca3b2c80f19ba7d
#
_entry.id   4ae678675cab69dedca3b2c80f19ba7d
#
_cell.length_a   1.000
_cell.length_b   1.000
_cell.length_c   1.000
_cell.angle_alpha   90.00
_cell.angle_beta   90.00
_cell.angle_gamma   90.00
#
_symmetry.space_group_name_H-M   'P 1'
#
loop_
_entity.id
_entity.type
_entity.pdbx_description
1 polymer ?
#
loop_
_entity_poly.entity_id
_entity_poly.type
_entity_poly.pdbx_seq_one_letter_code
_entity_poly.pdbx_strand_id
1 'polypeptide(L)'
;ASGYTQQIIKGGTQEEEKLKKIASNLQVVSKRLESLLEYRRLMEGAIQPRLSDVNLSQVLTQQLFQYYDSLSEAGIALEVELEEHLHYATDPELWERLLQNMLSNVLKHGKEQARLTLNSDADTIQVELRNIVQQPIQHLEQLASRFYSENLSDTEESSGLGLYIIQNFVEILGGDLQLVTEADWFILTITLRKKA
;
A
#
# COMPACT_ATOMS: atom_id res chain seq x y z
N ALA A 1 -42.45 21.30 23.70
CA ALA A 1 -41.60 20.12 23.98
C ALA A 1 -40.87 19.59 22.72
N SER A 2 -41.53 19.61 21.54
CA SER A 2 -40.99 19.06 20.29
C SER A 2 -39.74 19.79 19.77
N GLY A 3 -39.62 21.12 19.92
CA GLY A 3 -38.50 21.90 19.39
C GLY A 3 -37.20 21.72 20.17
N TYR A 4 -37.24 21.56 21.46
CA TYR A 4 -36.07 21.34 22.31
C TYR A 4 -35.46 19.94 22.08
N THR A 5 -36.31 18.91 21.91
CA THR A 5 -35.86 17.56 21.64
C THR A 5 -35.18 17.46 20.28
N GLN A 6 -35.69 18.14 19.26
CA GLN A 6 -35.06 18.22 17.94
C GLN A 6 -33.74 18.99 17.93
N GLN A 7 -33.58 20.03 18.75
CA GLN A 7 -32.30 20.74 18.91
C GLN A 7 -31.24 19.89 19.63
N ILE A 8 -31.63 19.10 20.64
CA ILE A 8 -30.70 18.20 21.35
C ILE A 8 -30.24 17.06 20.41
N ILE A 9 -31.15 16.50 19.62
CA ILE A 9 -30.81 15.45 18.65
C ILE A 9 -29.87 16.00 17.55
N LYS A 10 -30.13 17.20 17.01
CA LYS A 10 -29.24 17.85 16.05
C LYS A 10 -27.88 18.21 16.65
N GLY A 11 -27.82 18.63 17.89
CA GLY A 11 -26.56 18.91 18.58
C GLY A 11 -25.72 17.66 18.78
N GLY A 12 -26.33 16.55 19.18
CA GLY A 12 -25.65 15.27 19.36
C GLY A 12 -25.07 14.70 18.05
N THR A 13 -25.82 14.77 16.96
CA THR A 13 -25.33 14.33 15.64
C THR A 13 -24.17 15.19 15.13
N GLN A 14 -24.19 16.49 15.35
CA GLN A 14 -23.13 17.40 14.94
C GLN A 14 -21.83 17.20 15.74
N GLU A 15 -21.93 16.89 17.03
CA GLU A 15 -20.76 16.53 17.85
C GLU A 15 -20.18 15.16 17.44
N GLU A 16 -21.00 14.19 17.16
CA GLU A 16 -20.58 12.87 16.69
C GLU A 16 -19.86 12.94 15.34
N GLU A 17 -20.36 13.74 14.40
CA GLU A 17 -19.68 14.00 13.12
C GLU A 17 -18.33 14.69 13.31
N LYS A 18 -18.24 15.68 14.22
CA LYS A 18 -16.97 16.33 14.55
C LYS A 18 -15.95 15.34 15.15
N LEU A 19 -16.40 14.49 16.06
CA LEU A 19 -15.53 13.45 16.66
C LEU A 19 -15.04 12.44 15.62
N LYS A 20 -15.90 11.99 14.70
CA LYS A 20 -15.51 11.12 13.58
C LYS A 20 -14.47 11.80 12.69
N LYS A 21 -14.65 13.09 12.37
CA LYS A 21 -13.68 13.85 11.58
C LYS A 21 -12.34 14.03 12.29
N ILE A 22 -12.35 14.30 13.59
CA ILE A 22 -11.12 14.38 14.39
C ILE A 22 -10.41 13.03 14.42
N ALA A 23 -11.14 11.93 14.65
CA ALA A 23 -10.58 10.59 14.65
C ALA A 23 -9.95 10.22 13.29
N SER A 24 -10.62 10.53 12.18
CA SER A 24 -10.11 10.35 10.83
C SER A 24 -8.83 11.16 10.60
N ASN A 25 -8.82 12.45 10.96
CA ASN A 25 -7.62 13.29 10.83
C ASN A 25 -6.44 12.78 11.67
N LEU A 26 -6.69 12.28 12.87
CA LEU A 26 -5.66 11.69 13.72
C LEU A 26 -5.08 10.43 13.08
N GLN A 27 -5.91 9.58 12.46
CA GLN A 27 -5.42 8.40 11.71
C GLN A 27 -4.55 8.79 10.53
N VAL A 28 -4.92 9.84 9.77
CA VAL A 28 -4.11 10.35 8.66
C VAL A 28 -2.75 10.85 9.16
N VAL A 29 -2.73 11.65 10.24
CA VAL A 29 -1.48 12.16 10.83
C VAL A 29 -0.61 11.02 11.35
N SER A 30 -1.19 10.01 12.02
CA SER A 30 -0.47 8.84 12.50
C SER A 30 0.21 8.08 11.36
N LYS A 31 -0.54 7.77 10.29
CA LYS A 31 0.02 7.10 9.09
C LYS A 31 1.15 7.90 8.43
N ARG A 32 1.02 9.24 8.37
CA ARG A 32 2.09 10.10 7.82
C ARG A 32 3.33 10.06 8.69
N LEU A 33 3.16 10.11 10.01
CA LEU A 33 4.27 10.02 10.97
C LEU A 33 4.98 8.67 10.86
N GLU A 34 4.24 7.58 10.78
CA GLU A 34 4.80 6.23 10.56
C GLU A 34 5.62 6.16 9.28
N SER A 35 5.10 6.68 8.17
CA SER A 35 5.84 6.74 6.89
C SER A 35 7.12 7.57 6.97
N LEU A 36 7.11 8.70 7.70
CA LEU A 36 8.30 9.53 7.91
C LEU A 36 9.34 8.85 8.81
N LEU A 37 8.90 8.14 9.85
CA LEU A 37 9.81 7.38 10.71
C LEU A 37 10.44 6.21 9.96
N GLU A 38 9.68 5.54 9.12
CA GLU A 38 10.17 4.47 8.24
C GLU A 38 11.18 5.00 7.23
N TYR A 39 10.85 6.11 6.56
CA TYR A 39 11.78 6.83 5.70
C TYR A 39 13.09 7.18 6.41
N ARG A 40 13.01 7.72 7.62
CA ARG A 40 14.20 8.06 8.41
C ARG A 40 15.06 6.81 8.69
N ARG A 41 14.46 5.69 9.09
CA ARG A 41 15.17 4.42 9.31
C ARG A 41 15.87 3.91 8.05
N LEU A 42 15.21 4.05 6.88
CA LEU A 42 15.81 3.73 5.59
C LEU A 42 17.04 4.60 5.31
N MET A 43 16.93 5.92 5.52
CA MET A 43 18.03 6.87 5.28
C MET A 43 19.24 6.67 6.20
N GLU A 44 19.01 6.24 7.42
CA GLU A 44 20.07 5.93 8.39
C GLU A 44 20.75 4.57 8.11
N GLY A 45 20.27 3.78 7.13
CA GLY A 45 20.74 2.42 6.86
C GLY A 45 20.56 1.49 8.05
N ALA A 46 19.64 1.84 8.96
CA ALA A 46 19.45 1.17 10.23
C ALA A 46 18.65 -0.13 10.10
N ILE A 47 18.06 -0.40 8.93
CA ILE A 47 17.24 -1.59 8.71
C ILE A 47 18.15 -2.74 8.31
N GLN A 48 18.30 -3.69 9.21
CA GLN A 48 18.97 -4.97 8.96
C GLN A 48 17.91 -6.08 8.92
N PRO A 49 17.70 -6.73 7.74
CA PRO A 49 16.67 -7.74 7.60
C PRO A 49 16.95 -8.97 8.49
N ARG A 50 15.93 -9.43 9.19
CA ARG A 50 15.95 -10.65 9.99
C ARG A 50 15.35 -11.78 9.19
N LEU A 51 16.18 -12.48 8.43
CA LEU A 51 15.72 -13.54 7.53
C LEU A 51 15.21 -14.74 8.33
N SER A 52 14.03 -15.19 7.97
CA SER A 52 13.40 -16.42 8.43
C SER A 52 12.66 -17.09 7.27
N ASP A 53 12.31 -18.35 7.40
CA ASP A 53 11.41 -19.01 6.42
C ASP A 53 10.00 -18.46 6.57
N VAL A 54 9.51 -17.77 5.54
CA VAL A 54 8.22 -17.09 5.54
C VAL A 54 7.33 -17.70 4.46
N ASN A 55 6.11 -18.07 4.83
CA ASN A 55 5.06 -18.40 3.87
C ASN A 55 4.50 -17.10 3.28
N LEU A 56 5.01 -16.70 2.12
CA LEU A 56 4.65 -15.45 1.43
C LEU A 56 3.16 -15.40 1.10
N SER A 57 2.60 -16.54 0.65
CA SER A 57 1.18 -16.65 0.29
C SER A 57 0.27 -16.39 1.48
N GLN A 58 0.64 -16.90 2.65
CA GLN A 58 -0.13 -16.71 3.88
C GLN A 58 -0.11 -15.25 4.34
N VAL A 59 1.09 -14.62 4.39
CA VAL A 59 1.22 -13.21 4.77
C VAL A 59 0.43 -12.32 3.83
N LEU A 60 0.55 -12.56 2.52
CA LEU A 60 -0.18 -11.79 1.51
C LEU A 60 -1.69 -11.95 1.66
N THR A 61 -2.18 -13.17 1.88
CA THR A 61 -3.60 -13.44 2.14
C THR A 61 -4.11 -12.68 3.38
N GLN A 62 -3.33 -12.64 4.47
CA GLN A 62 -3.68 -11.88 5.67
C GLN A 62 -3.80 -10.38 5.39
N GLN A 63 -2.86 -9.81 4.61
CA GLN A 63 -2.92 -8.40 4.22
C GLN A 63 -4.14 -8.12 3.33
N LEU A 64 -4.45 -9.00 2.38
CA LEU A 64 -5.63 -8.87 1.53
C LEU A 64 -6.93 -8.79 2.35
N PHE A 65 -7.08 -9.64 3.37
CA PHE A 65 -8.25 -9.58 4.26
C PHE A 65 -8.39 -8.23 4.97
N GLN A 66 -7.28 -7.61 5.38
CA GLN A 66 -7.30 -6.30 6.05
C GLN A 66 -7.74 -5.16 5.11
N TYR A 67 -7.45 -5.27 3.81
CA TYR A 67 -7.74 -4.24 2.82
C TYR A 67 -9.04 -4.48 2.04
N TYR A 68 -9.62 -5.69 2.13
CA TYR A 68 -10.75 -6.11 1.29
C TYR A 68 -11.95 -5.15 1.40
N ASP A 69 -12.39 -4.86 2.62
CA ASP A 69 -13.55 -3.99 2.84
C ASP A 69 -13.28 -2.58 2.31
N SER A 70 -12.10 -2.02 2.59
CA SER A 70 -11.73 -0.68 2.13
C SER A 70 -11.65 -0.58 0.60
N LEU A 71 -11.12 -1.60 -0.09
CA LEU A 71 -11.08 -1.66 -1.55
C LEU A 71 -12.48 -1.77 -2.13
N SER A 72 -13.33 -2.62 -1.53
CA SER A 72 -14.73 -2.78 -1.93
C SER A 72 -15.53 -1.49 -1.76
N GLU A 73 -15.38 -0.80 -0.62
CA GLU A 73 -16.00 0.51 -0.35
C GLU A 73 -15.52 1.59 -1.33
N ALA A 74 -14.26 1.53 -1.76
CA ALA A 74 -13.71 2.41 -2.79
C ALA A 74 -14.15 2.03 -4.22
N GLY A 75 -14.96 0.97 -4.39
CA GLY A 75 -15.42 0.49 -5.69
C GLY A 75 -14.35 -0.17 -6.54
N ILE A 76 -13.29 -0.70 -5.92
CA ILE A 76 -12.19 -1.38 -6.60
C ILE A 76 -12.41 -2.89 -6.52
N ALA A 77 -12.68 -3.54 -7.65
CA ALA A 77 -12.73 -5.00 -7.74
C ALA A 77 -11.29 -5.56 -7.81
N LEU A 78 -10.91 -6.35 -6.80
CA LEU A 78 -9.59 -6.96 -6.73
C LEU A 78 -9.65 -8.43 -7.16
N GLU A 79 -8.94 -8.76 -8.25
CA GLU A 79 -8.66 -10.14 -8.67
C GLU A 79 -7.37 -10.62 -8.04
N VAL A 80 -7.35 -11.87 -7.57
CA VAL A 80 -6.20 -12.42 -6.85
C VAL A 80 -5.85 -13.82 -7.37
N GLU A 81 -4.59 -14.01 -7.75
CA GLU A 81 -4.04 -15.31 -8.14
C GLU A 81 -2.75 -15.55 -7.35
N LEU A 82 -2.78 -16.49 -6.41
CA LEU A 82 -1.65 -16.79 -5.55
C LEU A 82 -1.23 -18.26 -5.71
N GLU A 83 0.06 -18.48 -5.89
CA GLU A 83 0.66 -19.79 -5.69
C GLU A 83 0.54 -20.15 -4.20
N GLU A 84 -0.02 -21.32 -3.89
CA GLU A 84 -0.22 -21.76 -2.53
C GLU A 84 1.11 -22.23 -1.89
N HIS A 85 1.23 -22.00 -0.56
CA HIS A 85 2.36 -22.48 0.24
C HIS A 85 3.75 -22.07 -0.28
N LEU A 86 3.86 -20.88 -0.89
CA LEU A 86 5.13 -20.37 -1.37
C LEU A 86 6.00 -19.88 -0.19
N HIS A 87 7.06 -20.58 0.07
CA HIS A 87 8.01 -20.28 1.14
C HIS A 87 9.28 -19.60 0.61
N TYR A 88 9.77 -18.61 1.34
CA TYR A 88 10.99 -17.90 0.98
C TYR A 88 11.71 -17.37 2.24
N ALA A 89 13.05 -17.42 2.22
CA ALA A 89 13.87 -16.87 3.28
C ALA A 89 13.91 -15.33 3.18
N THR A 90 13.08 -14.66 3.97
CA THR A 90 12.94 -13.20 3.97
C THR A 90 12.66 -12.66 5.37
N ASP A 91 12.59 -11.34 5.51
CA ASP A 91 12.15 -10.67 6.74
C ASP A 91 10.61 -10.53 6.73
N PRO A 92 9.88 -11.17 7.66
CA PRO A 92 8.42 -11.14 7.66
C PRO A 92 7.85 -9.75 7.89
N GLU A 93 8.50 -8.91 8.71
CA GLU A 93 8.03 -7.55 8.98
C GLU A 93 8.23 -6.64 7.76
N LEU A 94 9.37 -6.73 7.08
CA LEU A 94 9.60 -5.97 5.85
C LEU A 94 8.68 -6.42 4.72
N TRP A 95 8.45 -7.74 4.61
CA TRP A 95 7.51 -8.29 3.63
C TRP A 95 6.08 -7.79 3.86
N GLU A 96 5.61 -7.83 5.10
CA GLU A 96 4.29 -7.32 5.46
C GLU A 96 4.13 -5.82 5.13
N ARG A 97 5.11 -4.99 5.51
CA ARG A 97 5.10 -3.55 5.23
C ARG A 97 5.17 -3.22 3.75
N LEU A 98 5.93 -4.00 2.98
CA LEU A 98 5.97 -3.90 1.53
C LEU A 98 4.56 -4.08 0.94
N LEU A 99 3.87 -5.16 1.33
CA LEU A 99 2.50 -5.43 0.88
C LEU A 99 1.50 -4.36 1.31
N GLN A 100 1.60 -3.85 2.54
CA GLN A 100 0.78 -2.74 3.03
C GLN A 100 0.95 -1.48 2.19
N ASN A 101 2.18 -1.12 1.82
CA ASN A 101 2.45 0.01 0.94
C ASN A 101 1.88 -0.21 -0.47
N MET A 102 2.01 -1.42 -1.03
CA MET A 102 1.43 -1.78 -2.33
C MET A 102 -0.10 -1.63 -2.33
N LEU A 103 -0.79 -2.26 -1.37
CA LEU A 103 -2.26 -2.22 -1.28
C LEU A 103 -2.79 -0.81 -0.94
N SER A 104 -2.08 -0.08 -0.08
CA SER A 104 -2.39 1.33 0.22
C SER A 104 -2.29 2.23 -1.02
N ASN A 105 -1.33 1.97 -1.92
CA ASN A 105 -1.21 2.69 -3.18
C ASN A 105 -2.41 2.41 -4.11
N VAL A 106 -2.85 1.15 -4.20
CA VAL A 106 -4.08 0.83 -4.96
C VAL A 106 -5.28 1.56 -4.40
N LEU A 107 -5.45 1.56 -3.06
CA LEU A 107 -6.59 2.21 -2.42
C LEU A 107 -6.62 3.72 -2.67
N LYS A 108 -5.44 4.38 -2.75
CA LYS A 108 -5.32 5.83 -2.95
C LYS A 108 -5.41 6.26 -4.41
N HIS A 109 -4.85 5.47 -5.30
CA HIS A 109 -4.63 5.87 -6.70
C HIS A 109 -5.34 4.99 -7.72
N GLY A 110 -5.84 3.84 -7.30
CA GLY A 110 -6.60 2.92 -8.14
C GLY A 110 -8.05 3.33 -8.32
N LYS A 111 -8.68 2.80 -9.36
CA LYS A 111 -10.12 2.84 -9.61
C LYS A 111 -10.58 1.54 -10.26
N GLU A 112 -11.84 1.20 -10.08
CA GLU A 112 -12.56 0.12 -10.77
C GLU A 112 -11.95 -1.29 -10.60
N GLN A 113 -10.71 -1.50 -11.03
CA GLN A 113 -10.08 -2.83 -11.06
C GLN A 113 -8.64 -2.81 -10.58
N ALA A 114 -8.28 -3.85 -9.84
CA ALA A 114 -6.90 -4.20 -9.51
C ALA A 114 -6.72 -5.72 -9.64
N ARG A 115 -5.48 -6.16 -9.88
CA ARG A 115 -5.11 -7.57 -9.93
C ARG A 115 -3.79 -7.78 -9.21
N LEU A 116 -3.74 -8.78 -8.36
CA LEU A 116 -2.55 -9.19 -7.62
C LEU A 116 -2.22 -10.64 -7.94
N THR A 117 -0.97 -10.87 -8.35
CA THR A 117 -0.48 -12.23 -8.59
C THR A 117 0.76 -12.50 -7.76
N LEU A 118 0.90 -13.73 -7.27
CA LEU A 118 2.11 -14.26 -6.65
C LEU A 118 2.40 -15.60 -7.29
N ASN A 119 3.53 -15.71 -7.93
CA ASN A 119 3.98 -16.95 -8.58
C ASN A 119 5.48 -17.15 -8.44
N SER A 120 5.94 -18.35 -8.78
CA SER A 120 7.38 -18.64 -8.78
C SER A 120 7.75 -19.54 -9.96
N ASP A 121 8.98 -19.42 -10.41
CA ASP A 121 9.63 -20.36 -11.31
C ASP A 121 10.83 -21.05 -10.62
N ALA A 122 11.72 -21.66 -11.38
CA ALA A 122 12.89 -22.35 -10.82
C ALA A 122 13.82 -21.40 -10.04
N ASP A 123 13.98 -20.16 -10.51
CA ASP A 123 15.02 -19.23 -10.05
C ASP A 123 14.46 -18.02 -9.31
N THR A 124 13.18 -17.68 -9.55
CA THR A 124 12.59 -16.43 -9.06
C THR A 124 11.22 -16.63 -8.40
N ILE A 125 10.87 -15.66 -7.58
CA ILE A 125 9.52 -15.44 -7.07
C ILE A 125 9.09 -14.06 -7.59
N GLN A 126 7.89 -13.97 -8.13
CA GLN A 126 7.36 -12.75 -8.68
C GLN A 126 6.05 -12.36 -8.01
N VAL A 127 5.97 -11.10 -7.58
CA VAL A 127 4.72 -10.46 -7.14
C VAL A 127 4.40 -9.34 -8.10
N GLU A 128 3.26 -9.40 -8.72
CA GLU A 128 2.78 -8.33 -9.59
C GLU A 128 1.48 -7.75 -9.03
N LEU A 129 1.43 -6.45 -8.89
CA LEU A 129 0.22 -5.70 -8.58
C LEU A 129 -0.04 -4.70 -9.70
N ARG A 130 -1.20 -4.84 -10.33
CA ARG A 130 -1.67 -3.91 -11.34
C ARG A 130 -3.01 -3.30 -10.95
N ASN A 131 -3.19 -2.03 -11.26
CA ASN A 131 -4.47 -1.35 -11.07
C ASN A 131 -4.72 -0.31 -12.15
N ILE A 132 -5.98 -0.07 -12.46
CA ILE A 132 -6.38 1.08 -13.27
C ILE A 132 -6.16 2.34 -12.44
N VAL A 133 -5.48 3.35 -12.99
CA VAL A 133 -5.18 4.61 -12.30
C VAL A 133 -6.29 5.64 -12.52
N GLN A 134 -6.51 6.47 -11.51
CA GLN A 134 -7.50 7.56 -11.59
C GLN A 134 -7.10 8.63 -12.62
N GLN A 135 -5.81 8.87 -12.77
CA GLN A 135 -5.22 9.83 -13.71
C GLN A 135 -4.01 9.22 -14.41
N PRO A 136 -3.78 9.54 -15.71
CA PRO A 136 -2.61 9.07 -16.44
C PRO A 136 -1.31 9.50 -15.74
N ILE A 137 -0.36 8.58 -15.65
CA ILE A 137 0.97 8.83 -15.07
C ILE A 137 1.86 9.42 -16.15
N GLN A 138 2.42 10.61 -15.91
CA GLN A 138 3.25 11.34 -16.87
C GLN A 138 4.75 11.11 -16.70
N HIS A 139 5.21 10.90 -15.47
CA HIS A 139 6.62 10.81 -15.10
C HIS A 139 6.92 9.53 -14.33
N LEU A 140 6.74 8.38 -15.01
CA LEU A 140 6.92 7.06 -14.41
C LEU A 140 8.31 6.89 -13.75
N GLU A 141 9.36 7.41 -14.40
CA GLU A 141 10.74 7.35 -13.94
C GLU A 141 10.99 8.08 -12.61
N GLN A 142 10.10 9.00 -12.24
CA GLN A 142 10.22 9.79 -11.01
C GLN A 142 9.39 9.24 -9.87
N LEU A 143 8.44 8.32 -10.13
CA LEU A 143 7.49 7.83 -9.13
C LEU A 143 8.14 7.18 -7.90
N ALA A 144 9.26 6.49 -8.09
CA ALA A 144 10.02 5.90 -7.00
C ALA A 144 10.99 6.90 -6.34
N SER A 145 11.06 8.14 -6.83
CA SER A 145 11.89 9.16 -6.20
C SER A 145 11.23 9.69 -4.92
N ARG A 146 12.07 10.14 -4.01
CA ARG A 146 11.67 10.66 -2.71
C ARG A 146 10.71 11.84 -2.84
N PHE A 147 9.60 11.80 -2.11
CA PHE A 147 8.58 12.85 -2.06
C PHE A 147 7.92 13.20 -3.41
N TYR A 148 8.12 12.38 -4.44
CA TYR A 148 7.47 12.61 -5.71
C TYR A 148 6.00 12.20 -5.64
N SER A 149 5.13 13.09 -6.08
CA SER A 149 3.71 12.83 -6.32
C SER A 149 3.28 13.67 -7.52
N GLU A 150 2.68 13.06 -8.53
CA GLU A 150 2.17 13.79 -9.70
C GLU A 150 1.01 14.72 -9.34
N ASN A 151 0.29 14.39 -8.28
CA ASN A 151 -0.79 15.22 -7.76
C ASN A 151 -0.26 16.13 -6.65
N LEU A 152 0.49 17.17 -7.02
CA LEU A 152 0.91 18.25 -6.11
C LEU A 152 -0.27 19.11 -5.62
N SER A 153 -1.47 18.92 -6.17
CA SER A 153 -2.67 19.63 -5.77
C SER A 153 -3.36 18.93 -4.61
N ASP A 154 -3.11 19.43 -3.41
CA ASP A 154 -4.04 19.58 -2.29
C ASP A 154 -4.90 18.39 -1.79
N THR A 155 -4.75 17.19 -2.26
CA THR A 155 -5.34 16.06 -1.55
C THR A 155 -4.39 15.59 -0.47
N GLU A 156 -4.73 15.87 0.75
CA GLU A 156 -3.97 15.68 1.99
C GLU A 156 -3.51 14.23 2.27
N GLU A 157 -3.65 13.29 1.35
CA GLU A 157 -3.55 11.86 1.64
C GLU A 157 -2.27 11.15 1.16
N SER A 158 -1.48 11.72 0.23
CA SER A 158 -0.26 11.06 -0.24
C SER A 158 1.01 11.79 0.19
N SER A 159 1.88 11.11 0.94
CA SER A 159 3.19 11.63 1.33
C SER A 159 4.23 11.59 0.21
N GLY A 160 3.92 10.97 -0.95
CA GLY A 160 4.89 10.68 -2.01
C GLY A 160 5.99 9.68 -1.61
N LEU A 161 5.83 9.01 -0.46
CA LEU A 161 6.83 8.11 0.09
C LEU A 161 6.56 6.62 -0.21
N GLY A 162 5.32 6.25 -0.57
CA GLY A 162 4.92 4.85 -0.66
C GLY A 162 5.78 4.04 -1.64
N LEU A 163 5.93 4.51 -2.87
CA LEU A 163 6.76 3.81 -3.87
C LEU A 163 8.26 3.88 -3.55
N TYR A 164 8.72 4.98 -2.95
CA TYR A 164 10.09 5.08 -2.46
C TYR A 164 10.39 4.03 -1.36
N ILE A 165 9.47 3.84 -0.42
CA ILE A 165 9.57 2.81 0.63
C ILE A 165 9.56 1.41 0.01
N ILE A 166 8.66 1.14 -0.95
CA ILE A 166 8.60 -0.13 -1.68
C ILE A 166 9.95 -0.42 -2.34
N GLN A 167 10.51 0.53 -3.09
CA GLN A 167 11.80 0.35 -3.75
C GLN A 167 12.90 -0.01 -2.78
N ASN A 168 13.04 0.74 -1.67
CA ASN A 168 14.08 0.48 -0.68
C ASN A 168 13.90 -0.88 0.03
N PHE A 169 12.66 -1.28 0.34
CA PHE A 169 12.43 -2.60 0.93
C PHE A 169 12.77 -3.71 -0.05
N VAL A 170 12.41 -3.58 -1.33
CA VAL A 170 12.79 -4.55 -2.35
C VAL A 170 14.31 -4.67 -2.46
N GLU A 171 15.04 -3.55 -2.46
CA GLU A 171 16.51 -3.53 -2.45
C GLU A 171 17.11 -4.20 -1.22
N ILE A 172 16.59 -3.91 -0.01
CA ILE A 172 17.03 -4.53 1.25
C ILE A 172 16.78 -6.05 1.24
N LEU A 173 15.68 -6.49 0.65
CA LEU A 173 15.35 -7.92 0.49
C LEU A 173 16.10 -8.60 -0.67
N GLY A 174 16.94 -7.85 -1.41
CA GLY A 174 17.74 -8.36 -2.51
C GLY A 174 16.94 -8.68 -3.77
N GLY A 175 15.81 -8.01 -3.96
CA GLY A 175 14.95 -8.11 -5.13
C GLY A 175 15.14 -6.98 -6.13
N ASP A 176 14.40 -7.06 -7.21
CA ASP A 176 14.30 -6.06 -8.28
C ASP A 176 12.87 -5.52 -8.37
N LEU A 177 12.69 -4.20 -8.50
CA LEU A 177 11.42 -3.52 -8.70
C LEU A 177 11.32 -3.02 -10.13
N GLN A 178 10.22 -3.35 -10.82
CA GLN A 178 9.87 -2.79 -12.10
C GLN A 178 8.53 -2.07 -12.03
N LEU A 179 8.47 -0.88 -12.61
CA LEU A 179 7.25 -0.07 -12.76
C LEU A 179 6.97 0.12 -14.25
N VAL A 180 5.75 -0.14 -14.67
CA VAL A 180 5.31 0.01 -16.07
C VAL A 180 3.92 0.62 -16.10
N THR A 181 3.62 1.37 -17.17
CA THR A 181 2.26 1.81 -17.50
C THR A 181 1.86 1.26 -18.86
N GLU A 182 0.68 0.65 -18.92
CA GLU A 182 0.09 0.13 -20.16
C GLU A 182 -1.34 0.67 -20.26
N ALA A 183 -1.59 1.58 -21.19
CA ALA A 183 -2.84 2.34 -21.26
C ALA A 183 -3.17 2.98 -19.91
N ASP A 184 -4.30 2.62 -19.28
CA ASP A 184 -4.72 3.12 -17.97
C ASP A 184 -4.22 2.26 -16.79
N TRP A 185 -3.45 1.19 -17.06
CA TRP A 185 -2.91 0.32 -16.04
C TRP A 185 -1.56 0.80 -15.53
N PHE A 186 -1.41 0.90 -14.22
CA PHE A 186 -0.13 0.95 -13.53
C PHE A 186 0.22 -0.46 -13.06
N ILE A 187 1.43 -0.90 -13.35
CA ILE A 187 1.93 -2.24 -13.07
C ILE A 187 3.19 -2.13 -12.25
N LEU A 188 3.18 -2.75 -11.08
CA LEU A 188 4.31 -2.86 -10.17
C LEU A 188 4.68 -4.33 -10.06
N THR A 189 5.90 -4.68 -10.45
CA THR A 189 6.41 -6.05 -10.39
C THR A 189 7.64 -6.12 -9.49
N ILE A 190 7.61 -7.01 -8.51
CA ILE A 190 8.73 -7.33 -7.63
C ILE A 190 9.23 -8.72 -7.98
N THR A 191 10.53 -8.84 -8.19
CA THR A 191 11.19 -10.11 -8.46
C THR A 191 12.21 -10.40 -7.35
N LEU A 192 12.02 -11.51 -6.64
CA LEU A 192 12.96 -12.03 -5.62
C LEU A 192 13.68 -13.24 -6.19
N ARG A 193 15.00 -13.33 -6.02
CA ARG A 193 15.81 -14.44 -6.52
C ARG A 193 15.88 -15.56 -5.49
N LYS A 194 15.51 -16.78 -5.88
CA LYS A 194 15.71 -17.95 -5.02
C LYS A 194 17.21 -18.18 -4.86
N LYS A 195 17.64 -18.32 -3.61
CA LYS A 195 19.03 -18.71 -3.34
C LYS A 195 19.18 -20.20 -3.65
N ALA A 196 20.18 -20.54 -4.46
CA ALA A 196 20.54 -21.91 -4.76
C ALA A 196 20.98 -22.65 -3.48
#